data_88f4a11a20074f807a24b33f772606ce
#
_entry.id   88f4a11a20074f807a24b33f772606ce
#
_cell.length_a   1.000
_cell.length_b   1.000
_cell.length_c   1.000
_cell.angle_alpha   90.00
_cell.angle_beta   90.00
_cell.angle_gamma   90.00
#
_symmetry.space_group_name_H-M   'P 1'
#
loop_
_entity.id
_entity.type
_entity.pdbx_description
1 polymer ?
#
loop_
_entity_poly.entity_id
_entity_poly.type
_entity_poly.pdbx_seq_one_letter_code
_entity_poly.pdbx_strand_id
1 'polypeptide(L)'
;ASEDCQLFDFIPFAFCGERESLFINDNYSVKQLIDTNQQLIDKLREEKEKKTDKYQTARKILFKSIQESSAFIDYDVEVMTKNRNRDFFETLYIRKRSIDILSELEVYEPFCFSVQLGKEYYLDVQKEVMDCILNLKDADELIEFFLKRDSEYLVSLLIKLNLLIKERGKNMTKGMTVAYACAKKVAERLPENKRKSYRQRLTSSLALKDYSAFLDILAQLSNYTDIQFDFVYDLFENFEDNKELAYTFANAMTKKSKVQDKQTGGKENE
;
A
#
# COMPACT_ATOMS: atom_id res chain seq x y z
N ALA A 1 -38.62 7.23 -30.58
CA ALA A 1 -38.11 6.09 -29.79
C ALA A 1 -37.06 5.43 -30.66
N SER A 2 -35.81 5.39 -30.26
CA SER A 2 -34.75 4.80 -31.07
C SER A 2 -34.91 3.28 -31.12
N GLU A 3 -34.65 2.67 -32.26
CA GLU A 3 -34.65 1.21 -32.47
C GLU A 3 -33.62 0.51 -31.54
N ASP A 4 -32.76 1.28 -30.88
CA ASP A 4 -31.67 0.79 -30.02
C ASP A 4 -32.10 0.45 -28.59
N CYS A 5 -33.37 0.68 -28.19
CA CYS A 5 -33.84 0.38 -26.81
C CYS A 5 -33.62 -1.08 -26.40
N GLN A 6 -33.73 -2.02 -27.37
CA GLN A 6 -33.55 -3.45 -27.08
C GLN A 6 -32.09 -3.81 -26.76
N LEU A 7 -31.12 -3.04 -27.22
CA LEU A 7 -29.70 -3.27 -26.92
C LEU A 7 -29.38 -3.01 -25.44
N PHE A 8 -30.11 -2.09 -24.80
CA PHE A 8 -29.92 -1.79 -23.36
C PHE A 8 -30.44 -2.91 -22.47
N ASP A 9 -31.31 -3.79 -22.95
CA ASP A 9 -31.81 -4.93 -22.16
C ASP A 9 -30.73 -5.98 -21.93
N PHE A 10 -29.61 -5.96 -22.67
CA PHE A 10 -28.46 -6.87 -22.48
C PHE A 10 -27.45 -6.36 -21.46
N ILE A 11 -27.47 -5.07 -21.10
CA ILE A 11 -26.51 -4.49 -20.14
C ILE A 11 -26.49 -5.22 -18.80
N PRO A 12 -27.66 -5.59 -18.17
CA PRO A 12 -27.67 -6.32 -16.90
C PRO A 12 -26.95 -7.66 -16.93
N PHE A 13 -26.89 -8.32 -18.11
CA PHE A 13 -26.24 -9.62 -18.27
C PHE A 13 -24.73 -9.51 -18.37
N ALA A 14 -24.19 -8.34 -18.71
CA ALA A 14 -22.75 -8.08 -18.79
C ALA A 14 -22.12 -7.86 -17.40
N PHE A 15 -22.91 -7.50 -16.40
CA PHE A 15 -22.40 -7.19 -15.07
C PHE A 15 -22.26 -8.43 -14.18
N CYS A 16 -21.13 -8.51 -13.47
CA CYS A 16 -20.80 -9.60 -12.58
C CYS A 16 -20.85 -9.13 -11.12
N GLY A 17 -21.44 -9.92 -10.24
CA GLY A 17 -21.50 -9.65 -8.81
C GLY A 17 -22.92 -9.57 -8.24
N GLU A 18 -23.07 -9.65 -6.91
CA GLU A 18 -24.39 -9.67 -6.25
C GLU A 18 -24.76 -8.34 -5.60
N ARG A 19 -23.85 -7.74 -4.84
CA ARG A 19 -24.06 -6.48 -4.13
C ARG A 19 -23.54 -5.28 -4.92
N GLU A 20 -22.39 -5.46 -5.51
CA GLU A 20 -21.75 -4.53 -6.43
C GLU A 20 -21.45 -5.31 -7.70
N SER A 21 -22.07 -4.90 -8.78
CA SER A 21 -21.86 -5.52 -10.08
C SER A 21 -20.79 -4.74 -10.83
N LEU A 22 -19.86 -5.45 -11.45
CA LEU A 22 -18.70 -4.91 -12.15
C LEU A 22 -18.74 -5.33 -13.61
N PHE A 23 -18.27 -4.43 -14.47
CA PHE A 23 -18.04 -4.68 -15.88
C PHE A 23 -16.77 -3.95 -16.31
N ILE A 24 -15.78 -4.70 -16.82
CA ILE A 24 -14.55 -4.12 -17.36
C ILE A 24 -14.81 -3.75 -18.82
N ASN A 25 -14.75 -2.47 -19.12
CA ASN A 25 -14.90 -1.96 -20.47
C ASN A 25 -13.53 -1.96 -21.17
N ASP A 26 -13.27 -3.06 -21.86
CA ASP A 26 -12.07 -3.22 -22.67
C ASP A 26 -12.38 -2.80 -24.11
N ASN A 27 -11.88 -1.64 -24.52
CA ASN A 27 -12.14 -1.07 -25.85
C ASN A 27 -11.28 -1.65 -26.96
N TYR A 28 -10.41 -2.63 -26.69
CA TYR A 28 -9.46 -3.12 -27.67
C TYR A 28 -10.09 -4.04 -28.70
N SER A 29 -10.89 -4.99 -28.27
CA SER A 29 -11.67 -5.87 -29.15
C SER A 29 -12.84 -6.53 -28.41
N VAL A 30 -13.91 -6.86 -29.13
CA VAL A 30 -15.08 -7.56 -28.56
C VAL A 30 -14.69 -8.91 -27.96
N LYS A 31 -13.75 -9.62 -28.57
CA LYS A 31 -13.26 -10.90 -28.05
C LYS A 31 -12.57 -10.69 -26.70
N GLN A 32 -11.65 -9.75 -26.60
CA GLN A 32 -10.92 -9.45 -25.37
C GLN A 32 -11.85 -8.95 -24.26
N LEU A 33 -12.84 -8.12 -24.62
CA LEU A 33 -13.90 -7.68 -23.73
C LEU A 33 -14.65 -8.86 -23.10
N ILE A 34 -15.04 -9.84 -23.89
CA ILE A 34 -15.75 -11.04 -23.42
C ILE A 34 -14.81 -11.88 -22.54
N ASP A 35 -13.60 -12.15 -23.02
CA ASP A 35 -12.63 -13.01 -22.31
C ASP A 35 -12.25 -12.40 -20.93
N THR A 36 -12.02 -11.09 -20.86
CA THR A 36 -11.69 -10.38 -19.61
C THR A 36 -12.83 -10.44 -18.59
N ASN A 37 -14.07 -10.17 -19.03
CA ASN A 37 -15.21 -10.24 -18.13
C ASN A 37 -15.56 -11.68 -17.74
N GLN A 38 -15.37 -12.66 -18.61
CA GLN A 38 -15.54 -14.08 -18.26
C GLN A 38 -14.55 -14.52 -17.19
N GLN A 39 -13.27 -14.13 -17.30
CA GLN A 39 -12.26 -14.40 -16.27
C GLN A 39 -12.62 -13.76 -14.93
N LEU A 40 -13.15 -12.53 -14.93
CA LEU A 40 -13.62 -11.87 -13.71
C LEU A 40 -14.79 -12.65 -13.08
N ILE A 41 -15.74 -13.13 -13.87
CA ILE A 41 -16.87 -13.96 -13.42
C ILE A 41 -16.36 -15.23 -12.75
N ASP A 42 -15.44 -15.92 -13.39
CA ASP A 42 -14.92 -17.20 -12.90
C ASP A 42 -14.19 -17.00 -11.56
N LYS A 43 -13.35 -15.95 -11.43
CA LYS A 43 -12.70 -15.58 -10.16
C LYS A 43 -13.71 -15.22 -9.05
N LEU A 44 -14.78 -14.48 -9.38
CA LEU A 44 -15.83 -14.16 -8.43
C LEU A 44 -16.55 -15.41 -7.92
N ARG A 45 -16.73 -16.43 -8.78
CA ARG A 45 -17.33 -17.72 -8.40
C ARG A 45 -16.39 -18.54 -7.52
N GLU A 46 -15.11 -18.66 -7.91
CA GLU A 46 -14.10 -19.38 -7.12
C GLU A 46 -13.97 -18.83 -5.70
N GLU A 47 -13.97 -17.50 -5.54
CA GLU A 47 -13.88 -16.88 -4.21
C GLU A 47 -15.13 -17.14 -3.35
N LYS A 48 -16.30 -17.25 -3.95
CA LYS A 48 -17.52 -17.67 -3.24
C LYS A 48 -17.44 -19.11 -2.74
N GLU A 49 -16.88 -20.01 -3.54
CA GLU A 49 -16.78 -21.43 -3.20
C GLU A 49 -15.79 -21.70 -2.08
N LYS A 50 -14.75 -20.86 -1.92
CA LYS A 50 -13.70 -21.03 -0.90
C LYS A 50 -14.19 -20.86 0.54
N LYS A 51 -15.45 -20.49 0.80
CA LYS A 51 -16.09 -20.34 2.14
C LYS A 51 -15.17 -19.73 3.20
N THR A 52 -14.26 -18.85 2.80
CA THR A 52 -13.40 -18.14 3.75
C THR A 52 -14.24 -17.09 4.48
N ASP A 53 -14.16 -17.04 5.81
CA ASP A 53 -14.89 -16.10 6.67
C ASP A 53 -14.59 -14.60 6.39
N LYS A 54 -13.66 -14.32 5.52
CA LYS A 54 -13.36 -12.96 5.06
C LYS A 54 -14.07 -12.69 3.74
N TYR A 55 -15.20 -12.03 3.85
CA TYR A 55 -15.95 -11.52 2.70
C TYR A 55 -15.05 -10.61 1.86
N GLN A 56 -14.60 -11.12 0.72
CA GLN A 56 -13.88 -10.29 -0.24
C GLN A 56 -14.89 -9.48 -1.04
N THR A 57 -14.75 -8.15 -1.06
CA THR A 57 -15.60 -7.30 -1.89
C THR A 57 -15.29 -7.55 -3.37
N ALA A 58 -16.28 -7.34 -4.25
CA ALA A 58 -16.09 -7.47 -5.70
C ALA A 58 -14.91 -6.60 -6.20
N ARG A 59 -14.71 -5.42 -5.62
CA ARG A 59 -13.55 -4.55 -5.91
C ARG A 59 -12.22 -5.20 -5.55
N LYS A 60 -12.12 -5.95 -4.46
CA LYS A 60 -10.88 -6.68 -4.11
C LYS A 60 -10.49 -7.67 -5.19
N ILE A 61 -11.47 -8.43 -5.64
CA ILE A 61 -11.29 -9.45 -6.68
C ILE A 61 -10.90 -8.79 -8.00
N LEU A 62 -11.54 -7.66 -8.34
CA LEU A 62 -11.22 -6.86 -9.50
C LEU A 62 -9.74 -6.43 -9.49
N PHE A 63 -9.27 -5.79 -8.40
CA PHE A 63 -7.89 -5.32 -8.33
C PHE A 63 -6.88 -6.46 -8.35
N LYS A 64 -7.18 -7.57 -7.69
CA LYS A 64 -6.36 -8.78 -7.79
C LYS A 64 -6.31 -9.31 -9.22
N SER A 65 -7.44 -9.33 -9.93
CA SER A 65 -7.52 -9.73 -11.32
C SER A 65 -6.70 -8.83 -12.24
N ILE A 66 -6.78 -7.51 -12.04
CA ILE A 66 -5.98 -6.53 -12.80
C ILE A 66 -4.49 -6.72 -12.51
N GLN A 67 -4.10 -6.90 -11.24
CA GLN A 67 -2.71 -7.14 -10.86
C GLN A 67 -2.14 -8.40 -11.53
N GLU A 68 -2.88 -9.51 -11.51
CA GLU A 68 -2.47 -10.77 -12.14
C GLU A 68 -2.39 -10.67 -13.67
N SER A 69 -3.20 -9.80 -14.27
CA SER A 69 -3.24 -9.58 -15.72
C SER A 69 -2.40 -8.37 -16.17
N SER A 70 -1.72 -7.69 -15.27
CA SER A 70 -1.01 -6.42 -15.52
C SER A 70 0.04 -6.48 -16.62
N ALA A 71 0.68 -7.64 -16.81
CA ALA A 71 1.68 -7.85 -17.87
C ALA A 71 1.09 -7.79 -19.30
N PHE A 72 -0.23 -7.94 -19.43
CA PHE A 72 -0.93 -7.96 -20.71
C PHE A 72 -1.76 -6.69 -20.94
N ILE A 73 -1.85 -5.79 -19.95
CA ILE A 73 -2.62 -4.56 -20.00
C ILE A 73 -1.64 -3.40 -20.19
N ASP A 74 -1.60 -2.80 -21.37
CA ASP A 74 -0.73 -1.66 -21.70
C ASP A 74 -1.51 -0.36 -21.96
N TYR A 75 -2.77 -0.31 -21.53
CA TYR A 75 -3.72 0.80 -21.72
C TYR A 75 -4.49 1.11 -20.44
N ASP A 76 -5.17 2.25 -20.43
CA ASP A 76 -6.07 2.64 -19.35
C ASP A 76 -7.35 1.77 -19.37
N VAL A 77 -7.74 1.28 -18.21
CA VAL A 77 -8.91 0.41 -18.04
C VAL A 77 -10.07 1.19 -17.46
N GLU A 78 -11.23 1.09 -18.09
CA GLU A 78 -12.49 1.61 -17.57
C GLU A 78 -13.29 0.47 -16.94
N VAL A 79 -13.74 0.68 -15.70
CA VAL A 79 -14.60 -0.27 -14.99
C VAL A 79 -15.91 0.41 -14.65
N MET A 80 -17.00 -0.12 -15.18
CA MET A 80 -18.34 0.30 -14.82
C MET A 80 -18.79 -0.47 -13.59
N THR A 81 -19.29 0.22 -12.59
CA THR A 81 -19.79 -0.38 -11.36
C THR A 81 -21.25 -0.02 -11.14
N LYS A 82 -22.03 -0.98 -10.67
CA LYS A 82 -23.42 -0.81 -10.28
C LYS A 82 -23.60 -1.32 -8.88
N ASN A 83 -23.88 -0.45 -7.95
CA ASN A 83 -24.25 -0.84 -6.58
C ASN A 83 -25.77 -1.12 -6.54
N ARG A 84 -26.19 -2.20 -5.89
CA ARG A 84 -27.61 -2.59 -5.75
C ARG A 84 -28.49 -1.50 -5.13
N ASN A 85 -27.88 -0.68 -4.26
CA ASN A 85 -28.62 0.36 -3.51
C ASN A 85 -28.56 1.75 -4.21
N ARG A 86 -28.01 1.84 -5.41
CA ARG A 86 -27.89 3.08 -6.16
C ARG A 86 -28.50 2.94 -7.55
N ASP A 87 -29.21 3.95 -8.00
CA ASP A 87 -29.91 3.92 -9.29
C ASP A 87 -29.03 4.29 -10.50
N PHE A 88 -27.75 4.60 -10.24
CA PHE A 88 -26.81 5.00 -11.29
C PHE A 88 -25.58 4.10 -11.34
N PHE A 89 -24.92 4.10 -12.50
CA PHE A 89 -23.63 3.48 -12.69
C PHE A 89 -22.54 4.45 -12.28
N GLU A 90 -21.49 3.93 -11.68
CA GLU A 90 -20.24 4.65 -11.41
C GLU A 90 -19.17 4.12 -12.36
N THR A 91 -18.34 5.01 -12.88
CA THR A 91 -17.19 4.63 -13.71
C THR A 91 -15.92 4.85 -12.93
N LEU A 92 -15.08 3.82 -12.89
CA LEU A 92 -13.76 3.87 -12.32
C LEU A 92 -12.73 3.77 -13.45
N TYR A 93 -11.93 4.82 -13.61
CA TYR A 93 -10.81 4.81 -14.56
C TYR A 93 -9.53 4.40 -13.85
N ILE A 94 -8.91 3.33 -14.36
CA ILE A 94 -7.65 2.80 -13.85
C ILE A 94 -6.58 3.08 -14.90
N ARG A 95 -5.73 4.03 -14.61
CA ARG A 95 -4.65 4.42 -15.52
C ARG A 95 -3.63 3.29 -15.66
N LYS A 96 -3.02 3.17 -16.82
CA LYS A 96 -1.90 2.23 -17.05
C LYS A 96 -0.84 2.37 -15.96
N ARG A 97 -0.49 3.59 -15.57
CA ARG A 97 0.44 3.87 -14.48
C ARG A 97 0.03 3.23 -13.15
N SER A 98 -1.25 3.27 -12.81
CA SER A 98 -1.78 2.63 -11.60
C SER A 98 -1.70 1.09 -11.68
N ILE A 99 -1.87 0.54 -12.87
CA ILE A 99 -1.70 -0.90 -13.13
C ILE A 99 -0.24 -1.32 -12.96
N ASP A 100 0.71 -0.52 -13.46
CA ASP A 100 2.15 -0.75 -13.27
C ASP A 100 2.53 -0.74 -11.80
N ILE A 101 2.04 0.25 -11.03
CA ILE A 101 2.26 0.33 -9.58
C ILE A 101 1.71 -0.92 -8.88
N LEU A 102 0.49 -1.37 -9.22
CA LEU A 102 -0.10 -2.60 -8.66
C LEU A 102 0.75 -3.83 -8.98
N SER A 103 1.29 -3.92 -10.20
CA SER A 103 2.18 -5.01 -10.61
C SER A 103 3.48 -5.03 -9.81
N GLU A 104 4.14 -3.88 -9.67
CA GLU A 104 5.40 -3.75 -8.96
C GLU A 104 5.27 -3.85 -7.44
N LEU A 105 4.08 -3.63 -6.90
CA LEU A 105 3.82 -3.73 -5.46
C LEU A 105 3.89 -5.18 -4.95
N GLU A 106 3.89 -6.18 -5.83
CA GLU A 106 4.00 -7.65 -5.60
C GLU A 106 3.15 -8.20 -4.44
N VAL A 107 2.92 -7.38 -3.39
CA VAL A 107 2.26 -7.80 -2.15
C VAL A 107 1.17 -6.80 -1.80
N TYR A 108 -0.01 -6.99 -2.34
CA TYR A 108 -1.20 -6.18 -2.03
C TYR A 108 -2.00 -6.72 -0.82
N GLU A 109 -1.95 -8.04 -0.60
CA GLU A 109 -2.70 -8.72 0.47
C GLU A 109 -2.50 -8.15 1.88
N PRO A 110 -1.28 -7.70 2.30
CA PRO A 110 -1.07 -7.10 3.62
C PRO A 110 -1.93 -5.86 3.91
N PHE A 111 -2.45 -5.20 2.90
CA PHE A 111 -3.33 -4.03 3.07
C PHE A 111 -4.81 -4.38 3.19
N CYS A 112 -5.18 -5.66 2.99
CA CYS A 112 -6.57 -6.11 2.96
C CYS A 112 -7.20 -6.26 4.35
N PHE A 113 -7.20 -5.18 5.15
CA PHE A 113 -7.80 -5.15 6.47
C PHE A 113 -8.33 -3.76 6.82
N SER A 114 -9.13 -3.70 7.89
CA SER A 114 -9.61 -2.44 8.46
C SER A 114 -9.14 -2.28 9.90
N VAL A 115 -8.84 -1.06 10.29
CA VAL A 115 -8.42 -0.71 11.65
C VAL A 115 -9.56 0.04 12.36
N GLN A 116 -9.96 -0.43 13.52
CA GLN A 116 -10.95 0.27 14.33
C GLN A 116 -10.29 1.51 14.97
N LEU A 117 -10.85 2.69 14.71
CA LEU A 117 -10.39 3.96 15.26
C LEU A 117 -11.23 4.41 16.46
N GLY A 118 -12.45 3.94 16.55
CA GLY A 118 -13.43 4.28 17.59
C GLY A 118 -14.55 3.28 17.62
N LYS A 119 -15.62 3.54 18.40
CA LYS A 119 -16.73 2.59 18.53
C LYS A 119 -17.41 2.24 17.20
N GLU A 120 -17.53 3.22 16.29
CA GLU A 120 -18.22 3.08 15.00
C GLU A 120 -17.34 3.48 13.78
N TYR A 121 -16.10 3.90 14.02
CA TYR A 121 -15.21 4.37 12.96
C TYR A 121 -14.14 3.36 12.64
N TYR A 122 -14.06 2.99 11.36
CA TYR A 122 -13.08 2.07 10.82
C TYR A 122 -12.31 2.73 9.68
N LEU A 123 -10.99 2.59 9.70
CA LEU A 123 -10.12 2.92 8.58
C LEU A 123 -10.01 1.67 7.71
N ASP A 124 -10.56 1.70 6.51
CA ASP A 124 -10.36 0.65 5.51
C ASP A 124 -9.03 0.91 4.80
N VAL A 125 -7.97 0.23 5.26
CA VAL A 125 -6.61 0.42 4.77
C VAL A 125 -6.51 0.10 3.28
N GLN A 126 -7.24 -0.91 2.82
CA GLN A 126 -7.26 -1.29 1.41
C GLN A 126 -7.82 -0.16 0.55
N LYS A 127 -8.92 0.44 0.96
CA LYS A 127 -9.55 1.55 0.24
C LYS A 127 -8.60 2.72 0.13
N GLU A 128 -7.96 3.12 1.24
CA GLU A 128 -7.01 4.24 1.26
C GLU A 128 -5.79 3.99 0.36
N VAL A 129 -5.21 2.79 0.42
CA VAL A 129 -4.08 2.41 -0.44
C VAL A 129 -4.49 2.43 -1.92
N MET A 130 -5.69 1.93 -2.23
CA MET A 130 -6.20 1.98 -3.60
C MET A 130 -6.46 3.41 -4.07
N ASP A 131 -6.98 4.28 -3.21
CA ASP A 131 -7.18 5.68 -3.52
C ASP A 131 -5.83 6.39 -3.81
N CYS A 132 -4.77 6.06 -3.06
CA CYS A 132 -3.42 6.55 -3.34
C CYS A 132 -2.93 6.10 -4.73
N ILE A 133 -3.10 4.82 -5.07
CA ILE A 133 -2.66 4.25 -6.36
C ILE A 133 -3.44 4.85 -7.53
N LEU A 134 -4.77 4.91 -7.43
CA LEU A 134 -5.64 5.38 -8.50
C LEU A 134 -5.48 6.88 -8.78
N ASN A 135 -5.26 7.67 -7.72
CA ASN A 135 -5.10 9.12 -7.81
C ASN A 135 -3.63 9.56 -7.90
N LEU A 136 -2.67 8.62 -7.88
CA LEU A 136 -1.22 8.88 -7.84
C LEU A 136 -0.84 9.84 -6.70
N LYS A 137 -1.50 9.66 -5.53
CA LYS A 137 -1.30 10.45 -4.32
C LYS A 137 -0.40 9.68 -3.36
N ASP A 138 0.55 10.37 -2.70
CA ASP A 138 1.38 9.74 -1.66
C ASP A 138 0.55 9.24 -0.48
N ALA A 139 1.08 8.17 0.13
CA ALA A 139 0.49 7.50 1.27
C ALA A 139 1.03 8.00 2.62
N ASP A 140 1.47 9.26 2.70
CA ASP A 140 2.11 9.82 3.89
C ASP A 140 1.25 9.72 5.15
N GLU A 141 -0.04 10.03 5.05
CA GLU A 141 -0.98 9.94 6.16
C GLU A 141 -1.07 8.51 6.73
N LEU A 142 -1.03 7.50 5.84
CA LEU A 142 -1.00 6.10 6.25
C LEU A 142 0.36 5.71 6.86
N ILE A 143 1.47 6.21 6.30
CA ILE A 143 2.81 5.98 6.86
C ILE A 143 2.87 6.52 8.29
N GLU A 144 2.47 7.76 8.52
CA GLU A 144 2.46 8.40 9.83
C GLU A 144 1.53 7.67 10.81
N PHE A 145 0.37 7.23 10.34
CA PHE A 145 -0.58 6.46 11.13
C PHE A 145 0.02 5.13 11.61
N PHE A 146 0.70 4.38 10.72
CA PHE A 146 1.30 3.10 11.06
C PHE A 146 2.64 3.23 11.79
N LEU A 147 3.39 4.31 11.60
CA LEU A 147 4.56 4.64 12.43
C LEU A 147 4.18 4.79 13.91
N LYS A 148 3.05 5.47 14.20
CA LYS A 148 2.52 5.61 15.58
C LYS A 148 2.09 4.28 16.20
N ARG A 149 1.83 3.26 15.38
CA ARG A 149 1.37 1.92 15.79
C ARG A 149 2.45 0.84 15.74
N ASP A 150 3.69 1.22 15.55
CA ASP A 150 4.83 0.30 15.49
C ASP A 150 4.71 -0.81 14.42
N SER A 151 3.99 -0.55 13.33
CA SER A 151 3.74 -1.50 12.23
C SER A 151 4.87 -1.43 11.19
N GLU A 152 6.08 -1.88 11.56
CA GLU A 152 7.32 -1.75 10.74
C GLU A 152 7.15 -2.26 9.30
N TYR A 153 6.50 -3.41 9.15
CA TYR A 153 6.30 -4.03 7.85
C TYR A 153 5.38 -3.21 6.93
N LEU A 154 4.23 -2.76 7.45
CA LEU A 154 3.27 -1.96 6.66
C LEU A 154 3.88 -0.60 6.27
N VAL A 155 4.61 0.03 7.17
CA VAL A 155 5.32 1.28 6.89
C VAL A 155 6.31 1.08 5.75
N SER A 156 7.08 -0.01 5.75
CA SER A 156 8.03 -0.32 4.68
C SER A 156 7.35 -0.51 3.31
N LEU A 157 6.19 -1.17 3.29
CA LEU A 157 5.40 -1.33 2.07
C LEU A 157 4.82 0.00 1.55
N LEU A 158 4.33 0.85 2.46
CA LEU A 158 3.80 2.16 2.10
C LEU A 158 4.90 3.12 1.60
N ILE A 159 6.11 3.04 2.17
CA ILE A 159 7.27 3.77 1.64
C ILE A 159 7.60 3.27 0.22
N LYS A 160 7.59 1.95 -0.02
CA LYS A 160 7.76 1.40 -1.38
C LYS A 160 6.68 1.93 -2.32
N LEU A 161 5.43 2.00 -1.88
CA LEU A 161 4.33 2.57 -2.66
C LEU A 161 4.61 4.04 -3.04
N ASN A 162 5.05 4.87 -2.10
CA ASN A 162 5.40 6.27 -2.37
C ASN A 162 6.51 6.38 -3.43
N LEU A 163 7.53 5.53 -3.35
CA LEU A 163 8.61 5.52 -4.35
C LEU A 163 8.09 5.20 -5.75
N LEU A 164 7.17 4.24 -5.86
CA LEU A 164 6.54 3.88 -7.13
C LEU A 164 5.67 5.02 -7.67
N ILE A 165 4.86 5.64 -6.82
CA ILE A 165 4.01 6.78 -7.21
C ILE A 165 4.83 7.96 -7.69
N LYS A 166 5.93 8.30 -6.99
CA LYS A 166 6.81 9.43 -7.29
C LYS A 166 7.86 9.14 -8.37
N GLU A 167 7.92 7.93 -8.90
CA GLU A 167 8.95 7.49 -9.85
C GLU A 167 10.38 7.72 -9.35
N ARG A 168 10.58 7.60 -8.03
CA ARG A 168 11.88 7.80 -7.41
C ARG A 168 12.84 6.65 -7.73
N GLY A 169 13.94 6.98 -8.38
CA GLY A 169 14.87 5.99 -8.92
C GLY A 169 15.85 5.42 -7.90
N LYS A 170 16.90 4.74 -8.43
CA LYS A 170 17.93 4.01 -7.67
C LYS A 170 18.68 4.83 -6.62
N ASN A 171 18.83 6.15 -6.80
CA ASN A 171 19.53 7.01 -5.85
C ASN A 171 18.75 7.12 -4.51
N MET A 172 17.44 7.29 -4.57
CA MET A 172 16.60 7.29 -3.36
C MET A 172 16.70 5.95 -2.61
N THR A 173 16.69 4.83 -3.33
CA THR A 173 16.83 3.49 -2.74
C THR A 173 18.17 3.32 -2.01
N LYS A 174 19.26 3.88 -2.54
CA LYS A 174 20.57 3.89 -1.86
C LYS A 174 20.52 4.72 -0.57
N GLY A 175 19.99 5.94 -0.65
CA GLY A 175 19.81 6.82 0.52
C GLY A 175 19.00 6.13 1.62
N MET A 176 17.89 5.47 1.26
CA MET A 176 17.07 4.70 2.20
C MET A 176 17.85 3.54 2.85
N THR A 177 18.68 2.82 2.08
CA THR A 177 19.52 1.75 2.63
C THR A 177 20.49 2.31 3.67
N VAL A 178 21.08 3.48 3.41
CA VAL A 178 21.96 4.17 4.37
C VAL A 178 21.17 4.61 5.60
N ALA A 179 20.02 5.25 5.42
CA ALA A 179 19.15 5.70 6.52
C ALA A 179 18.73 4.52 7.40
N TYR A 180 18.32 3.40 6.79
CA TYR A 180 17.98 2.16 7.50
C TYR A 180 19.17 1.61 8.31
N ALA A 181 20.35 1.50 7.69
CA ALA A 181 21.54 0.98 8.36
C ALA A 181 21.98 1.89 9.52
N CYS A 182 21.93 3.21 9.35
CA CYS A 182 22.20 4.17 10.41
C CYS A 182 21.19 4.02 11.57
N ALA A 183 19.89 3.90 11.27
CA ALA A 183 18.86 3.73 12.30
C ALA A 183 19.08 2.45 13.12
N LYS A 184 19.43 1.33 12.47
CA LYS A 184 19.72 0.06 13.17
C LYS A 184 20.96 0.20 14.11
N LYS A 185 22.04 0.84 13.64
CA LYS A 185 23.22 1.11 14.49
C LYS A 185 22.87 1.99 15.68
N VAL A 186 22.07 3.04 15.47
CA VAL A 186 21.57 3.90 16.55
C VAL A 186 20.73 3.10 17.54
N ALA A 187 19.81 2.26 17.06
CA ALA A 187 18.95 1.44 17.90
C ALA A 187 19.74 0.42 18.75
N GLU A 188 20.88 -0.06 18.27
CA GLU A 188 21.78 -0.96 19.01
C GLU A 188 22.55 -0.22 20.12
N ARG A 189 22.95 1.04 19.89
CA ARG A 189 23.70 1.86 20.88
C ARG A 189 22.79 2.49 21.94
N LEU A 190 21.50 2.62 21.69
CA LEU A 190 20.57 3.25 22.62
C LEU A 190 19.96 2.26 23.61
N PRO A 191 19.87 2.62 24.90
CA PRO A 191 19.01 1.93 25.86
C PRO A 191 17.55 1.92 25.39
N GLU A 192 16.80 0.89 25.75
CA GLU A 192 15.44 0.67 25.23
C GLU A 192 14.48 1.84 25.51
N ASN A 193 14.54 2.39 26.72
CA ASN A 193 13.72 3.54 27.11
C ASN A 193 14.02 4.79 26.27
N LYS A 194 15.31 5.09 26.05
CA LYS A 194 15.72 6.21 25.19
C LYS A 194 15.34 5.99 23.74
N ARG A 195 15.52 4.77 23.22
CA ARG A 195 15.14 4.42 21.86
C ARG A 195 13.64 4.65 21.61
N LYS A 196 12.76 4.17 22.51
CA LYS A 196 11.31 4.42 22.42
C LYS A 196 10.99 5.91 22.45
N SER A 197 11.63 6.66 23.35
CA SER A 197 11.42 8.12 23.45
C SER A 197 11.85 8.86 22.19
N TYR A 198 13.05 8.59 21.67
CA TYR A 198 13.52 9.23 20.44
C TYR A 198 12.65 8.86 19.23
N ARG A 199 12.27 7.58 19.09
CA ARG A 199 11.38 7.14 18.03
C ARG A 199 10.02 7.84 18.09
N GLN A 200 9.44 7.98 19.28
CA GLN A 200 8.18 8.69 19.46
C GLN A 200 8.32 10.17 19.07
N ARG A 201 9.40 10.82 19.46
CA ARG A 201 9.66 12.23 19.10
C ARG A 201 9.84 12.40 17.59
N LEU A 202 10.61 11.53 16.93
CA LEU A 202 10.78 11.51 15.48
C LEU A 202 9.44 11.31 14.76
N THR A 203 8.65 10.33 15.20
CA THR A 203 7.31 10.08 14.61
C THR A 203 6.37 11.28 14.82
N SER A 204 6.43 11.93 15.98
CA SER A 204 5.61 13.10 16.28
C SER A 204 6.00 14.31 15.42
N SER A 205 7.30 14.57 15.25
CA SER A 205 7.77 15.67 14.39
C SER A 205 7.39 15.48 12.92
N LEU A 206 7.44 14.24 12.41
CA LEU A 206 6.96 13.90 11.06
C LEU A 206 5.46 14.17 10.92
N ALA A 207 4.65 13.65 11.85
CA ALA A 207 3.19 13.80 11.81
C ALA A 207 2.71 15.25 11.99
N LEU A 208 3.52 16.10 12.63
CA LEU A 208 3.25 17.53 12.78
C LEU A 208 3.89 18.38 11.66
N LYS A 209 4.62 17.73 10.74
CA LYS A 209 5.43 18.38 9.70
C LYS A 209 6.44 19.38 10.25
N ASP A 210 6.90 19.15 11.49
CA ASP A 210 7.95 19.93 12.13
C ASP A 210 9.32 19.33 11.77
N TYR A 211 9.75 19.65 10.57
CA TYR A 211 10.98 19.11 9.99
C TYR A 211 12.23 19.65 10.68
N SER A 212 12.17 20.86 11.20
CA SER A 212 13.26 21.42 12.01
C SER A 212 13.47 20.59 13.29
N ALA A 213 12.40 20.32 14.02
CA ALA A 213 12.49 19.46 15.21
C ALA A 213 12.97 18.04 14.87
N PHE A 214 12.61 17.50 13.69
CA PHE A 214 13.11 16.19 13.24
C PHE A 214 14.64 16.22 13.06
N LEU A 215 15.16 17.23 12.36
CA LEU A 215 16.60 17.39 12.13
C LEU A 215 17.37 17.62 13.43
N ASP A 216 16.82 18.41 14.35
CA ASP A 216 17.40 18.60 15.69
C ASP A 216 17.51 17.28 16.48
N ILE A 217 16.48 16.43 16.38
CA ILE A 217 16.51 15.10 17.02
C ILE A 217 17.59 14.21 16.37
N LEU A 218 17.75 14.26 15.04
CA LEU A 218 18.84 13.53 14.36
C LEU A 218 20.20 14.02 14.82
N ALA A 219 20.41 15.34 14.96
CA ALA A 219 21.67 15.90 15.48
C ALA A 219 21.94 15.43 16.91
N GLN A 220 20.92 15.42 17.79
CA GLN A 220 21.04 14.88 19.15
C GLN A 220 21.42 13.39 19.16
N LEU A 221 20.80 12.59 18.26
CA LEU A 221 21.09 11.17 18.11
C LEU A 221 22.51 10.94 17.60
N SER A 222 22.97 11.70 16.60
CA SER A 222 24.33 11.66 16.09
C SER A 222 25.35 11.92 17.19
N ASN A 223 25.17 12.99 17.94
CA ASN A 223 26.05 13.36 19.06
C ASN A 223 26.03 12.32 20.19
N TYR A 224 24.87 11.75 20.51
CA TYR A 224 24.75 10.77 21.58
C TYR A 224 25.37 9.42 21.21
N THR A 225 25.23 9.01 19.94
CA THR A 225 25.65 7.68 19.48
C THR A 225 27.01 7.68 18.78
N ASP A 226 27.58 8.84 18.51
CA ASP A 226 28.80 9.01 17.70
C ASP A 226 28.67 8.30 16.32
N ILE A 227 27.54 8.53 15.65
CA ILE A 227 27.26 8.03 14.31
C ILE A 227 26.96 9.21 13.39
N GLN A 228 27.67 9.31 12.28
CA GLN A 228 27.37 10.28 11.22
C GLN A 228 26.21 9.80 10.36
N PHE A 229 25.35 10.73 9.97
CA PHE A 229 24.17 10.46 9.15
C PHE A 229 24.30 11.19 7.80
N ASP A 230 24.97 10.57 6.82
CA ASP A 230 25.23 11.19 5.52
C ASP A 230 23.93 11.54 4.78
N PHE A 231 22.86 10.75 4.94
CA PHE A 231 21.56 10.99 4.31
C PHE A 231 20.86 12.27 4.81
N VAL A 232 21.32 12.87 5.90
CA VAL A 232 20.73 14.09 6.48
C VAL A 232 20.96 15.28 5.57
N TYR A 233 22.02 15.29 4.75
CA TYR A 233 22.26 16.36 3.79
C TYR A 233 21.13 16.48 2.76
N ASP A 234 20.62 15.35 2.27
CA ASP A 234 19.49 15.33 1.34
C ASP A 234 18.22 15.90 1.99
N LEU A 235 18.00 15.61 3.29
CA LEU A 235 16.87 16.19 4.06
C LEU A 235 17.02 17.69 4.27
N PHE A 236 18.24 18.21 4.48
CA PHE A 236 18.49 19.64 4.60
C PHE A 236 18.25 20.38 3.29
N GLU A 237 18.59 19.77 2.16
CA GLU A 237 18.37 20.39 0.86
C GLU A 237 16.90 20.51 0.53
N ASN A 238 16.14 19.42 0.68
CA ASN A 238 14.69 19.41 0.45
C ASN A 238 14.04 18.28 1.24
N PHE A 239 13.44 18.59 2.37
CA PHE A 239 12.82 17.61 3.24
C PHE A 239 11.61 16.93 2.58
N GLU A 240 10.72 17.70 1.94
CA GLU A 240 9.50 17.16 1.31
C GLU A 240 9.83 16.17 0.19
N ASP A 241 10.85 16.45 -0.58
CA ASP A 241 11.30 15.55 -1.64
C ASP A 241 12.01 14.31 -1.12
N ASN A 242 12.59 14.36 0.06
CA ASN A 242 13.41 13.29 0.64
C ASN A 242 12.81 12.67 1.91
N LYS A 243 11.54 12.93 2.21
CA LYS A 243 10.87 12.48 3.44
C LYS A 243 10.83 10.96 3.61
N GLU A 244 10.93 10.19 2.52
CA GLU A 244 11.05 8.73 2.58
C GLU A 244 12.31 8.27 3.34
N LEU A 245 13.39 9.06 3.32
CA LEU A 245 14.58 8.81 4.14
C LEU A 245 14.25 8.95 5.64
N ALA A 246 13.51 10.00 5.99
CA ALA A 246 13.07 10.26 7.36
C ALA A 246 12.11 9.18 7.86
N TYR A 247 11.13 8.79 7.05
CA TYR A 247 10.22 7.67 7.36
C TYR A 247 10.99 6.35 7.54
N THR A 248 11.94 6.07 6.64
CA THR A 248 12.77 4.86 6.72
C THR A 248 13.60 4.83 8.00
N PHE A 249 14.23 5.96 8.37
CA PHE A 249 15.00 6.06 9.60
C PHE A 249 14.12 5.85 10.83
N ALA A 250 12.99 6.57 10.94
CA ALA A 250 12.07 6.46 12.09
C ALA A 250 11.50 5.03 12.21
N ASN A 251 11.15 4.40 11.08
CA ASN A 251 10.66 3.03 11.06
C ASN A 251 11.71 2.01 11.51
N ALA A 252 12.96 2.17 11.06
CA ALA A 252 14.03 1.23 11.35
C ALA A 252 14.58 1.33 12.79
N MET A 253 14.22 2.35 13.57
CA MET A 253 14.58 2.48 14.97
C MET A 253 13.91 1.50 15.93
N THR A 254 13.24 0.49 15.42
CA THR A 254 12.65 -0.60 16.20
C THR A 254 13.71 -1.64 16.59
N LYS A 255 13.49 -2.39 17.68
CA LYS A 255 14.34 -3.51 18.05
C LYS A 255 14.13 -4.63 17.04
N LYS A 256 15.18 -5.32 16.58
CA LYS A 256 15.03 -6.63 15.92
C LYS A 256 14.13 -7.50 16.81
N SER A 257 12.97 -7.87 16.35
CA SER A 257 12.27 -9.02 16.92
C SER A 257 13.26 -10.17 16.84
N LYS A 258 13.52 -10.86 17.97
CA LYS A 258 14.22 -12.15 17.96
C LYS A 258 13.35 -13.06 17.12
N VAL A 259 13.64 -13.14 15.82
CA VAL A 259 13.12 -14.20 14.96
C VAL A 259 13.61 -15.49 15.59
N GLN A 260 12.67 -16.28 15.99
CA GLN A 260 12.76 -17.62 16.54
C GLN A 260 13.88 -18.44 15.87
N ASP A 261 15.04 -18.51 16.51
CA ASP A 261 15.92 -19.67 16.47
C ASP A 261 15.25 -20.80 17.30
N LYS A 262 14.16 -21.34 16.77
CA LYS A 262 13.53 -22.57 17.22
C LYS A 262 13.18 -23.42 16.01
N GLN A 263 14.21 -23.92 15.35
CA GLN A 263 14.15 -25.16 14.55
C GLN A 263 15.56 -25.63 14.26
N THR A 264 16.27 -26.10 15.28
CA THR A 264 17.26 -27.19 15.14
C THR A 264 17.64 -27.58 16.58
N GLY A 265 16.90 -28.46 17.13
CA GLY A 265 17.16 -29.08 18.42
C GLY A 265 16.62 -30.51 18.37
N GLY A 266 17.42 -31.36 17.84
CA GLY A 266 17.72 -32.76 18.24
C GLY A 266 16.54 -33.62 18.67
N LYS A 267 16.17 -34.57 17.83
CA LYS A 267 15.85 -35.91 18.28
C LYS A 267 17.01 -36.79 17.88
N GLU A 268 17.96 -36.91 18.75
CA GLU A 268 18.76 -38.09 18.96
C GLU A 268 18.43 -38.62 20.35
N ASN A 269 18.32 -39.95 20.44
CA ASN A 269 18.19 -40.87 21.60
C ASN A 269 16.74 -41.04 22.10
N GLU A 270 16.17 -42.21 22.08
CA GLU A 270 16.47 -43.62 22.16
C GLU A 270 15.29 -44.39 21.60
#